data_baa254d275a1847b8e27a87de27d56d2
#
_entry.id   baa254d275a1847b8e27a87de27d56d2
#
_cell.length_a   1.000
_cell.length_b   1.000
_cell.length_c   1.000
_cell.angle_alpha   90.00
_cell.angle_beta   90.00
_cell.angle_gamma   90.00
#
_symmetry.space_group_name_H-M   'P 1'
#
loop_
_entity.id
_entity.type
_entity.pdbx_description
1 polymer ?
#
loop_
_entity_poly.entity_id
_entity_poly.type
_entity_poly.pdbx_seq_one_letter_code
_entity_poly.pdbx_strand_id
1 'polypeptide(L)'
;MHPRERLPYSPIEGRAPLNLPKGVRLVVWPVLALEEWDMGRPMARMVISPPQGQPMLPDHPNWSWHEYGMRVGFWRLRKVMQKLNINPTVTLNARVCETYPSVVKACIDSGWELNAHSYDQVPMHKLDDERAVIDKSMDIIEKF
;
A
#
# COMPACT_ATOMS: atom_id res chain seq x y z
N MET A 1 -2.82 26.33 7.07
CA MET A 1 -2.82 25.67 8.40
C MET A 1 -1.50 24.93 8.57
N HIS A 2 -0.71 25.31 9.59
CA HIS A 2 0.58 24.68 9.85
C HIS A 2 0.36 23.32 10.56
N PRO A 3 1.14 22.25 10.27
CA PRO A 3 0.97 20.95 10.93
C PRO A 3 0.95 21.00 12.46
N ARG A 4 1.71 21.92 13.07
CA ARG A 4 1.73 22.12 14.53
C ARG A 4 0.42 22.63 15.13
N GLU A 5 -0.48 23.19 14.32
CA GLU A 5 -1.81 23.62 14.77
C GLU A 5 -2.76 22.44 14.97
N ARG A 6 -2.49 21.30 14.29
CA ARG A 6 -3.26 20.07 14.41
C ARG A 6 -2.63 19.07 15.39
N LEU A 7 -1.31 19.04 15.46
CA LEU A 7 -0.55 18.08 16.25
C LEU A 7 0.31 18.84 17.26
N PRO A 8 -0.12 18.96 18.52
CA PRO A 8 0.68 19.60 19.56
C PRO A 8 2.00 18.84 19.75
N TYR A 9 3.05 19.57 19.97
CA TYR A 9 4.34 18.98 20.28
C TYR A 9 4.25 18.23 21.62
N SER A 10 4.57 16.95 21.59
CA SER A 10 4.59 16.09 22.78
C SER A 10 5.90 15.26 22.75
N PRO A 11 6.93 15.72 23.48
CA PRO A 11 8.20 14.99 23.56
C PRO A 11 8.02 13.66 24.27
N ILE A 12 8.91 12.72 23.99
CA ILE A 12 8.88 11.41 24.65
C ILE A 12 9.13 11.52 26.16
N GLU A 13 9.95 12.50 26.58
CA GLU A 13 10.12 12.84 27.98
C GLU A 13 8.81 13.35 28.59
N GLY A 14 8.40 12.78 29.69
CA GLY A 14 7.16 13.13 30.39
C GLY A 14 5.89 12.51 29.79
N ARG A 15 5.97 11.69 28.74
CA ARG A 15 4.82 10.88 28.30
C ARG A 15 4.54 9.77 29.30
N ALA A 16 3.28 9.53 29.54
CA ALA A 16 2.87 8.32 30.25
C ALA A 16 3.36 7.07 29.50
N PRO A 17 3.84 6.04 30.19
CA PRO A 17 4.19 4.78 29.55
C PRO A 17 3.02 4.21 28.75
N LEU A 18 3.32 3.63 27.59
CA LEU A 18 2.31 2.95 26.78
C LEU A 18 1.83 1.70 27.52
N ASN A 19 0.56 1.66 27.88
CA ASN A 19 -0.05 0.50 28.53
C ASN A 19 -0.39 -0.56 27.48
N LEU A 20 0.48 -1.54 27.34
CA LEU A 20 0.22 -2.72 26.53
C LEU A 20 -0.54 -3.79 27.36
N PRO A 21 -1.29 -4.70 26.72
CA PRO A 21 -1.91 -5.82 27.42
C PRO A 21 -0.90 -6.61 28.27
N LYS A 22 -1.38 -7.22 29.37
CA LYS A 22 -0.49 -7.94 30.29
C LYS A 22 0.35 -8.99 29.57
N GLY A 23 1.66 -8.92 29.76
CA GLY A 23 2.64 -9.81 29.14
C GLY A 23 3.14 -9.39 27.75
N VAL A 24 2.52 -8.39 27.14
CA VAL A 24 2.96 -7.85 25.84
C VAL A 24 4.06 -6.82 26.07
N ARG A 25 5.20 -7.01 25.41
CA ARG A 25 6.36 -6.11 25.49
C ARG A 25 6.63 -5.38 24.17
N LEU A 26 6.11 -5.92 23.06
CA LEU A 26 6.30 -5.40 21.72
C LEU A 26 5.06 -5.70 20.90
N VAL A 27 4.63 -4.74 20.09
CA VAL A 27 3.63 -4.93 19.04
C VAL A 27 4.34 -4.84 17.69
N VAL A 28 4.17 -5.88 16.87
CA VAL A 28 4.66 -5.89 15.47
C VAL A 28 3.44 -5.84 14.56
N TRP A 29 3.37 -4.84 13.72
CA TRP A 29 2.28 -4.64 12.77
C TRP A 29 2.82 -4.66 11.34
N PRO A 30 2.79 -5.82 10.66
CA PRO A 30 3.18 -5.92 9.27
C PRO A 30 2.15 -5.25 8.37
N VAL A 31 2.59 -4.38 7.48
CA VAL A 31 1.77 -3.75 6.45
C VAL A 31 2.32 -4.14 5.09
N LEU A 32 1.46 -4.69 4.23
CA LEU A 32 1.79 -5.05 2.86
C LEU A 32 1.13 -4.06 1.90
N ALA A 33 1.91 -3.32 1.14
CA ALA A 33 1.39 -2.42 0.11
C ALA A 33 1.19 -3.18 -1.22
N LEU A 34 -0.01 -3.13 -1.76
CA LEU A 34 -0.38 -3.59 -3.09
C LEU A 34 -0.81 -2.37 -3.92
N GLU A 35 0.05 -1.99 -4.84
CA GLU A 35 -0.09 -0.75 -5.59
C GLU A 35 -0.32 -1.03 -7.07
N GLU A 36 -1.06 -0.17 -7.74
CA GLU A 36 -1.22 -0.16 -9.19
C GLU A 36 -0.45 1.00 -9.79
N TRP A 37 0.48 0.68 -10.69
CA TRP A 37 1.34 1.66 -11.34
C TRP A 37 1.01 1.76 -12.82
N ASP A 38 0.79 2.99 -13.29
CA ASP A 38 0.48 3.26 -14.68
C ASP A 38 1.77 3.50 -15.49
N MET A 39 2.03 2.61 -16.43
CA MET A 39 3.21 2.66 -17.31
C MET A 39 3.24 3.92 -18.19
N GLY A 40 2.08 4.51 -18.51
CA GLY A 40 1.95 5.71 -19.34
C GLY A 40 2.26 7.02 -18.58
N ARG A 41 2.48 6.95 -17.29
CA ARG A 41 2.82 8.07 -16.41
C ARG A 41 4.17 7.85 -15.73
N PRO A 42 4.81 8.90 -15.18
CA PRO A 42 5.99 8.70 -14.33
C PRO A 42 5.67 7.71 -13.21
N MET A 43 6.49 6.67 -13.08
CA MET A 43 6.33 5.66 -12.06
C MET A 43 6.36 6.28 -10.66
N ALA A 44 5.53 5.76 -9.77
CA ALA A 44 5.45 6.21 -8.39
C ALA A 44 6.81 6.11 -7.67
N ARG A 45 7.62 5.14 -8.08
CA ARG A 45 8.99 4.95 -7.60
C ARG A 45 9.90 4.49 -8.72
N MET A 46 11.06 5.13 -8.83
CA MET A 46 12.12 4.71 -9.74
C MET A 46 13.04 3.74 -9.01
N VAL A 47 12.87 2.45 -9.27
CA VAL A 47 13.70 1.37 -8.69
C VAL A 47 14.86 1.04 -9.62
N ILE A 48 14.58 1.03 -10.93
CA ILE A 48 15.56 0.79 -11.98
C ILE A 48 15.88 2.13 -12.62
N SER A 49 17.15 2.52 -12.61
CA SER A 49 17.60 3.74 -13.28
C SER A 49 17.34 3.66 -14.78
N PRO A 50 16.81 4.74 -15.40
CA PRO A 50 16.56 4.73 -16.82
C PRO A 50 17.85 4.62 -17.61
N PRO A 51 17.85 4.00 -18.80
CA PRO A 51 18.97 3.97 -19.70
C PRO A 51 19.51 5.38 -19.97
N GLN A 52 20.82 5.57 -19.90
CA GLN A 52 21.49 6.87 -20.11
C GLN A 52 21.01 8.00 -19.17
N GLY A 53 20.40 7.66 -18.03
CA GLY A 53 19.94 8.64 -17.05
C GLY A 53 18.72 9.48 -17.46
N GLN A 54 18.09 9.17 -18.59
CA GLN A 54 16.93 9.91 -19.09
C GLN A 54 15.62 9.16 -18.79
N PRO A 55 14.66 9.77 -18.06
CA PRO A 55 13.35 9.18 -17.87
C PRO A 55 12.67 8.94 -19.22
N MET A 56 12.17 7.73 -19.41
CA MET A 56 11.42 7.36 -20.62
C MET A 56 9.98 7.01 -20.25
N LEU A 57 9.04 7.40 -21.12
CA LEU A 57 7.66 6.97 -21.07
C LEU A 57 7.30 6.28 -22.38
N PRO A 58 6.63 5.14 -22.30
CA PRO A 58 6.29 4.36 -21.10
C PRO A 58 7.52 3.75 -20.43
N ASP A 59 7.52 3.71 -19.07
CA ASP A 59 8.62 3.18 -18.26
C ASP A 59 8.49 1.65 -18.09
N HIS A 60 8.82 0.92 -19.13
CA HIS A 60 8.78 -0.54 -19.14
C HIS A 60 9.67 -1.21 -18.06
N PRO A 61 10.91 -0.75 -17.79
CA PRO A 61 11.74 -1.40 -16.77
C PRO A 61 11.11 -1.38 -15.38
N ASN A 62 10.69 -0.21 -14.90
CA ASN A 62 10.08 -0.08 -13.58
C ASN A 62 8.70 -0.74 -13.52
N TRP A 63 7.91 -0.67 -14.59
CA TRP A 63 6.64 -1.37 -14.67
C TRP A 63 6.83 -2.90 -14.64
N SER A 64 7.83 -3.44 -15.33
CA SER A 64 8.12 -4.88 -15.32
C SER A 64 8.57 -5.35 -13.93
N TRP A 65 9.29 -4.51 -13.19
CA TRP A 65 9.64 -4.78 -11.80
C TRP A 65 8.40 -4.85 -10.90
N HIS A 66 7.48 -3.91 -11.05
CA HIS A 66 6.19 -3.91 -10.36
C HIS A 66 5.38 -5.19 -10.71
N GLU A 67 5.28 -5.53 -12.00
CA GLU A 67 4.58 -6.72 -12.48
C GLU A 67 5.14 -8.02 -11.88
N TYR A 68 6.47 -8.12 -11.71
CA TYR A 68 7.05 -9.26 -11.01
C TYR A 68 6.53 -9.35 -9.56
N GLY A 69 6.35 -8.22 -8.88
CA GLY A 69 5.76 -8.16 -7.55
C GLY A 69 4.38 -8.80 -7.51
N MET A 70 3.51 -8.41 -8.42
CA MET A 70 2.12 -8.91 -8.49
C MET A 70 2.02 -10.36 -8.98
N ARG A 71 2.86 -10.76 -9.94
CA ARG A 71 2.81 -12.11 -10.55
C ARG A 71 3.53 -13.18 -9.76
N VAL A 72 4.60 -12.82 -9.05
CA VAL A 72 5.48 -13.79 -8.37
C VAL A 72 5.74 -13.42 -6.93
N GLY A 73 6.15 -12.16 -6.67
CA GLY A 73 6.59 -11.70 -5.34
C GLY A 73 5.52 -11.85 -4.28
N PHE A 74 4.31 -11.41 -4.57
CA PHE A 74 3.15 -11.55 -3.68
C PHE A 74 2.92 -13.00 -3.24
N TRP A 75 2.89 -13.94 -4.19
CA TRP A 75 2.62 -15.35 -3.92
C TRP A 75 3.69 -16.02 -3.07
N ARG A 76 4.95 -15.63 -3.27
CA ARG A 76 6.07 -16.09 -2.43
C ARG A 76 5.97 -15.53 -1.02
N LEU A 77 5.72 -14.23 -0.89
CA LEU A 77 5.56 -13.56 0.39
C LEU A 77 4.37 -14.14 1.18
N ARG A 78 3.23 -14.32 0.50
CA ARG A 78 2.03 -14.94 1.11
C ARG A 78 2.35 -16.30 1.73
N LYS A 79 3.08 -17.17 1.01
CA LYS A 79 3.49 -18.48 1.53
C LYS A 79 4.34 -18.36 2.79
N VAL A 80 5.26 -17.40 2.83
CA VAL A 80 6.11 -17.17 4.02
C VAL A 80 5.26 -16.68 5.19
N MET A 81 4.37 -15.72 4.98
CA MET A 81 3.48 -15.19 6.01
C MET A 81 2.56 -16.27 6.58
N GLN A 82 1.95 -17.09 5.70
CA GLN A 82 1.14 -18.22 6.12
C GLN A 82 1.93 -19.25 6.96
N LYS A 83 3.15 -19.58 6.53
CA LYS A 83 4.04 -20.49 7.27
C LYS A 83 4.40 -19.96 8.67
N LEU A 84 4.51 -18.64 8.82
CA LEU A 84 4.85 -17.98 10.07
C LEU A 84 3.61 -17.56 10.88
N ASN A 85 2.40 -17.86 10.39
CA ASN A 85 1.13 -17.42 10.99
C ASN A 85 1.07 -15.89 11.19
N ILE A 86 1.51 -15.14 10.19
CA ILE A 86 1.49 -13.66 10.18
C ILE A 86 0.34 -13.19 9.29
N ASN A 87 -0.56 -12.40 9.85
CA ASN A 87 -1.65 -11.73 9.13
C ASN A 87 -1.32 -10.24 9.00
N PRO A 88 -0.87 -9.76 7.84
CA PRO A 88 -0.62 -8.34 7.61
C PRO A 88 -1.91 -7.58 7.40
N THR A 89 -1.89 -6.27 7.67
CA THR A 89 -2.83 -5.34 7.04
C THR A 89 -2.34 -5.05 5.63
N VAL A 90 -3.23 -5.17 4.66
CA VAL A 90 -2.93 -4.89 3.25
C VAL A 90 -3.44 -3.51 2.89
N THR A 91 -2.53 -2.58 2.60
CA THR A 91 -2.88 -1.30 1.99
C THR A 91 -2.92 -1.49 0.48
N LEU A 92 -4.10 -1.31 -0.14
CA LEU A 92 -4.22 -1.57 -1.57
C LEU A 92 -4.84 -0.40 -2.33
N ASN A 93 -4.33 -0.10 -3.51
CA ASN A 93 -5.06 0.72 -4.45
C ASN A 93 -6.29 -0.04 -4.94
N ALA A 94 -7.46 0.60 -4.95
CA ALA A 94 -8.72 -0.06 -5.35
C ALA A 94 -8.67 -0.62 -6.77
N ARG A 95 -7.87 -0.02 -7.65
CA ARG A 95 -7.63 -0.53 -9.02
C ARG A 95 -7.02 -1.94 -9.05
N VAL A 96 -6.30 -2.36 -8.00
CA VAL A 96 -5.80 -3.73 -7.88
C VAL A 96 -6.94 -4.76 -7.86
N CYS A 97 -8.12 -4.39 -7.33
CA CYS A 97 -9.32 -5.24 -7.39
C CYS A 97 -9.76 -5.54 -8.82
N GLU A 98 -9.55 -4.59 -9.72
CA GLU A 98 -9.92 -4.70 -11.14
C GLU A 98 -8.84 -5.41 -11.97
N THR A 99 -7.57 -5.09 -11.72
CA THR A 99 -6.44 -5.58 -12.53
C THR A 99 -5.89 -6.93 -12.03
N TYR A 100 -5.90 -7.16 -10.72
CA TYR A 100 -5.39 -8.40 -10.10
C TYR A 100 -6.37 -9.02 -9.10
N PRO A 101 -7.62 -9.33 -9.48
CA PRO A 101 -8.65 -9.81 -8.56
C PRO A 101 -8.24 -11.09 -7.81
N SER A 102 -7.41 -11.94 -8.42
CA SER A 102 -6.89 -13.14 -7.77
C SER A 102 -5.96 -12.85 -6.59
N VAL A 103 -5.22 -11.73 -6.63
CA VAL A 103 -4.36 -11.28 -5.53
C VAL A 103 -5.22 -10.81 -4.36
N VAL A 104 -6.24 -10.01 -4.63
CA VAL A 104 -7.17 -9.50 -3.61
C VAL A 104 -7.93 -10.66 -2.97
N LYS A 105 -8.47 -11.57 -3.79
CA LYS A 105 -9.14 -12.78 -3.28
C LYS A 105 -8.20 -13.60 -2.40
N ALA A 106 -6.93 -13.76 -2.76
CA ALA A 106 -5.97 -14.49 -1.95
C ALA A 106 -5.67 -13.82 -0.60
N CYS A 107 -5.74 -12.48 -0.51
CA CYS A 107 -5.66 -11.76 0.76
C CYS A 107 -6.86 -12.07 1.64
N ILE A 108 -8.07 -11.99 1.09
CA ILE A 108 -9.33 -12.28 1.81
C ILE A 108 -9.37 -13.74 2.28
N ASP A 109 -9.06 -14.70 1.39
CA ASP A 109 -9.00 -16.12 1.73
C ASP A 109 -7.95 -16.44 2.81
N SER A 110 -6.96 -15.56 2.99
CA SER A 110 -5.95 -15.66 4.06
C SER A 110 -6.37 -14.98 5.37
N GLY A 111 -7.55 -14.35 5.43
CA GLY A 111 -8.02 -13.59 6.58
C GLY A 111 -7.24 -12.29 6.82
N TRP A 112 -6.64 -11.71 5.77
CA TRP A 112 -5.90 -10.46 5.87
C TRP A 112 -6.85 -9.26 5.80
N GLU A 113 -6.57 -8.24 6.61
CA GLU A 113 -7.31 -7.00 6.61
C GLU A 113 -6.97 -6.17 5.37
N LEU A 114 -7.99 -5.63 4.68
CA LEU A 114 -7.80 -4.70 3.58
C LEU A 114 -8.00 -3.27 4.05
N ASN A 115 -7.10 -2.38 3.65
CA ASN A 115 -7.14 -0.95 3.92
C ASN A 115 -6.99 -0.18 2.61
N ALA A 116 -7.94 0.70 2.31
CA ALA A 116 -7.92 1.49 1.09
C ALA A 116 -6.70 2.43 1.03
N HIS A 117 -6.03 2.44 -0.12
CA HIS A 117 -4.87 3.29 -0.40
C HIS A 117 -5.06 4.06 -1.71
N SER A 118 -6.14 4.84 -1.80
CA SER A 118 -6.57 5.52 -3.02
C SER A 118 -6.98 4.55 -4.15
N TYR A 119 -7.36 5.09 -5.31
CA TYR A 119 -7.74 4.27 -6.48
C TYR A 119 -6.51 3.70 -7.18
N ASP A 120 -5.52 4.54 -7.51
CA ASP A 120 -4.22 4.15 -8.05
C ASP A 120 -3.10 4.99 -7.39
N GLN A 121 -1.84 4.72 -7.74
CA GLN A 121 -0.70 5.37 -7.08
C GLN A 121 -0.45 6.76 -7.66
N VAL A 122 -1.32 7.70 -7.29
CA VAL A 122 -1.21 9.12 -7.61
C VAL A 122 -1.18 9.95 -6.32
N PRO A 123 -0.25 10.91 -6.19
CA PRO A 123 -0.23 11.80 -5.04
C PRO A 123 -1.57 12.55 -4.86
N MET A 124 -2.15 12.52 -3.67
CA MET A 124 -3.48 13.11 -3.39
C MET A 124 -3.58 14.57 -3.82
N HIS A 125 -2.53 15.37 -3.61
CA HIS A 125 -2.51 16.80 -3.99
C HIS A 125 -2.54 17.06 -5.51
N LYS A 126 -2.48 16.00 -6.34
CA LYS A 126 -2.59 16.07 -7.80
C LYS A 126 -3.95 15.58 -8.31
N LEU A 127 -4.85 15.23 -7.40
CA LEU A 127 -6.21 14.84 -7.75
C LEU A 127 -7.10 16.07 -7.86
N ASP A 128 -7.96 16.09 -8.86
CA ASP A 128 -8.94 17.17 -9.05
C ASP A 128 -10.04 17.10 -7.99
N ASP A 129 -10.46 15.89 -7.62
CA ASP A 129 -11.46 15.62 -6.58
C ASP A 129 -11.04 14.42 -5.73
N GLU A 130 -10.42 14.72 -4.57
CA GLU A 130 -9.98 13.70 -3.61
C GLU A 130 -11.16 12.87 -3.07
N ARG A 131 -12.31 13.50 -2.84
CA ARG A 131 -13.47 12.84 -2.28
C ARG A 131 -14.04 11.81 -3.24
N ALA A 132 -14.22 12.17 -4.50
CA ALA A 132 -14.71 11.24 -5.52
C ALA A 132 -13.78 10.02 -5.66
N VAL A 133 -12.46 10.21 -5.55
CA VAL A 133 -11.49 9.12 -5.59
C VAL A 133 -11.58 8.21 -4.36
N ILE A 134 -11.81 8.78 -3.17
CA ILE A 134 -12.01 8.01 -1.94
C ILE A 134 -13.31 7.20 -2.04
N ASP A 135 -14.42 7.84 -2.38
CA ASP A 135 -15.73 7.19 -2.49
C ASP A 135 -15.68 6.06 -3.54
N LYS A 136 -15.11 6.30 -4.72
CA LYS A 136 -14.89 5.27 -5.75
C LYS A 136 -14.06 4.10 -5.22
N SER A 137 -13.02 4.39 -4.45
CA SER A 137 -12.12 3.34 -3.92
C SER A 137 -12.86 2.44 -2.93
N MET A 138 -13.66 3.03 -2.05
CA MET A 138 -14.49 2.30 -1.10
C MET A 138 -15.52 1.43 -1.82
N ASP A 139 -16.26 1.99 -2.78
CA ASP A 139 -17.27 1.28 -3.58
C ASP A 139 -16.71 0.04 -4.31
N ILE A 140 -15.43 0.09 -4.72
CA ILE A 140 -14.77 -1.04 -5.38
C ILE A 140 -14.36 -2.10 -4.37
N ILE A 141 -13.73 -1.70 -3.27
CA ILE A 141 -13.20 -2.64 -2.26
C ILE A 141 -14.35 -3.35 -1.54
N GLU A 142 -15.46 -2.67 -1.27
CA GLU A 142 -16.63 -3.27 -0.62
C GLU A 142 -17.34 -4.37 -1.44
N LYS A 143 -17.05 -4.47 -2.73
CA LYS A 143 -17.61 -5.55 -3.60
C LYS A 143 -16.84 -6.87 -3.49
N PHE A 144 -15.69 -6.86 -2.84
CA PHE A 144 -14.84 -8.03 -2.62
C PHE A 144 -15.04 -8.64 -1.25
#